data_9afe545954078f065007ed0369d89117
#
_entry.id   9afe545954078f065007ed0369d89117
#
_cell.length_a   1.000
_cell.length_b   1.000
_cell.length_c   1.000
_cell.angle_alpha   90.00
_cell.angle_beta   90.00
_cell.angle_gamma   90.00
#
_symmetry.space_group_name_H-M   'P 1'
#
loop_
_entity.id
_entity.type
_entity.pdbx_description
1 polymer ?
#
loop_
_entity_poly.entity_id
_entity_poly.type
_entity_poly.pdbx_seq_one_letter_code
_entity_poly.pdbx_strand_id
1 'polypeptide(L)'
;STSRRQRQMCIRDSYNAGMIDCSRLNIDGGGSGVDFMNYGTLKLNSYNASTSGTTLINHGVIEAGSINGNNNTNVKNGCYMNVAGMFQFGTLVMGHTSEAICGELGYNGNNNDIVMEAQSILTCTGKASLYRHVVGPTTGTALLRIHTIANISGLIESNSKVTNNIICEITDQTSSNEKEQSLWTPFDWLVYKGLQNSATYCNPGKADFLLPADEDGCIKEGYGSDDTLDDVEIRKAVYSYAFEDNYPKAGDYDFNDIVLNVTLPVAGNEVKELKYVVDLQAVGAMKQLGAGLRILGINKSNVETVDFGAGAAQRDGSLSASRIFEDASYETTGSELVIPLFGDAHSVYGYTGTQRPMLNTGNASTSLTDIYTLEVIIKLKNAVSIPSVTNCLDFFIAYQGTGEKRTEIHLNQFNSATANGQLADNNVLEVIKVVNNTWALCVPDKFAYPTERTVITEAYAKFADWAHDQSTNTDWYNMPSSSDKVIEY
;
A
#
# COMPACT_ATOMS: atom_id res chain seq x y z
N SER A 1 16.18 12.98 26.03
CA SER A 1 15.92 13.71 24.79
C SER A 1 17.13 13.60 23.88
N THR A 2 17.19 12.55 23.09
CA THR A 2 18.21 12.36 22.04
C THR A 2 17.55 12.61 20.70
N SER A 3 17.68 13.82 20.21
CA SER A 3 17.36 14.19 18.83
C SER A 3 18.26 13.37 17.90
N ARG A 4 17.73 12.31 17.29
CA ARG A 4 18.38 11.68 16.14
C ARG A 4 18.26 12.64 14.96
N ARG A 5 19.37 13.21 14.54
CA ARG A 5 19.48 13.84 13.23
C ARG A 5 19.19 12.75 12.20
N GLN A 6 18.03 12.82 11.55
CA GLN A 6 17.79 12.06 10.34
C GLN A 6 18.83 12.47 9.31
N ARG A 7 19.64 11.52 8.87
CA ARG A 7 20.45 11.71 7.68
C ARG A 7 19.47 11.83 6.51
N GLN A 8 19.55 12.94 5.82
CA GLN A 8 18.88 13.16 4.56
C GLN A 8 19.44 12.14 3.56
N MET A 9 18.78 11.00 3.45
CA MET A 9 18.95 10.12 2.30
C MET A 9 18.03 10.68 1.24
N CYS A 10 18.59 11.01 0.08
CA CYS A 10 17.82 11.34 -1.12
C CYS A 10 17.16 10.05 -1.63
N ILE A 11 16.09 9.63 -0.97
CA ILE A 11 15.16 8.64 -1.49
C ILE A 11 14.10 9.45 -2.21
N ARG A 12 13.94 9.24 -3.51
CA ARG A 12 12.95 9.96 -4.32
C ARG A 12 11.53 9.65 -3.87
N ASP A 13 11.30 8.44 -3.36
CA ASP A 13 10.01 8.01 -2.87
C ASP A 13 10.14 7.54 -1.43
N SER A 14 9.21 7.98 -0.60
CA SER A 14 9.15 7.61 0.81
C SER A 14 7.79 7.00 1.10
N TYR A 15 7.75 5.96 1.91
CA TYR A 15 6.48 5.39 2.33
C TYR A 15 6.42 5.23 3.85
N ASN A 16 5.20 5.30 4.37
CA ASN A 16 4.86 5.03 5.75
C ASN A 16 3.96 3.80 5.82
N ALA A 17 4.43 2.74 6.46
CA ALA A 17 3.62 1.53 6.73
C ALA A 17 3.28 1.38 8.22
N GLY A 18 3.66 2.36 9.05
CA GLY A 18 3.42 2.41 10.48
C GLY A 18 2.70 3.68 10.88
N MET A 19 3.08 4.24 12.03
CA MET A 19 2.58 5.53 12.48
C MET A 19 3.68 6.58 12.45
N ILE A 20 3.40 7.70 11.79
CA ILE A 20 4.19 8.93 11.90
C ILE A 20 3.35 9.94 12.63
N ASP A 21 3.86 10.41 13.77
CA ASP A 21 3.30 11.53 14.53
C ASP A 21 4.36 12.62 14.60
N CYS A 22 4.12 13.72 13.90
CA CYS A 22 5.08 14.82 13.83
C CYS A 22 4.37 16.17 13.64
N SER A 23 5.02 17.26 14.05
CA SER A 23 4.43 18.58 13.87
C SER A 23 4.39 19.00 12.40
N ARG A 24 5.36 18.60 11.60
CA ARG A 24 5.47 19.03 10.20
C ARG A 24 6.17 17.98 9.34
N LEU A 25 5.58 17.72 8.20
CA LEU A 25 6.21 16.96 7.11
C LEU A 25 6.43 17.92 5.93
N ASN A 26 7.70 18.14 5.59
CA ASN A 26 8.07 18.93 4.42
C ASN A 26 8.65 18.01 3.37
N ILE A 27 8.14 18.10 2.16
CA ILE A 27 8.68 17.41 0.99
C ILE A 27 9.35 18.45 0.10
N ASP A 28 10.67 18.49 0.18
CA ASP A 28 11.53 19.38 -0.58
C ASP A 28 12.38 18.55 -1.56
N GLY A 29 11.92 18.34 -2.76
CA GLY A 29 12.65 17.63 -3.79
C GLY A 29 13.44 18.57 -4.69
N GLY A 30 14.71 18.28 -4.92
CA GLY A 30 15.60 19.08 -5.77
C GLY A 30 15.33 18.90 -7.26
N GLY A 31 14.15 19.29 -7.75
CA GLY A 31 13.89 19.48 -9.19
C GLY A 31 13.23 18.33 -9.94
N SER A 32 12.86 17.24 -9.31
CA SER A 32 12.00 16.17 -9.87
C SER A 32 11.02 15.68 -8.82
N GLY A 33 9.85 15.24 -9.27
CA GLY A 33 8.77 14.79 -8.39
C GLY A 33 9.22 13.78 -7.35
N VAL A 34 8.63 13.88 -6.16
CA VAL A 34 8.84 12.97 -5.05
C VAL A 34 7.47 12.45 -4.62
N ASP A 35 7.33 11.13 -4.54
CA ASP A 35 6.12 10.52 -4.06
C ASP A 35 6.28 10.16 -2.57
N PHE A 36 5.27 10.53 -1.77
CA PHE A 36 5.15 10.07 -0.39
C PHE A 36 3.91 9.21 -0.29
N MET A 37 4.12 7.91 0.00
CA MET A 37 3.05 6.93 0.13
C MET A 37 2.75 6.64 1.60
N ASN A 38 1.49 6.76 2.00
CA ASN A 38 1.03 6.44 3.34
C ASN A 38 0.12 5.20 3.31
N TYR A 39 0.60 4.10 3.84
CA TYR A 39 -0.17 2.87 4.07
C TYR A 39 -0.60 2.70 5.54
N GLY A 40 -0.05 3.51 6.44
CA GLY A 40 -0.33 3.49 7.86
C GLY A 40 -1.09 4.71 8.34
N THR A 41 -0.75 5.19 9.51
CA THR A 41 -1.31 6.42 10.08
C THR A 41 -0.30 7.55 10.03
N LEU A 42 -0.70 8.71 9.50
CA LEU A 42 0.08 9.93 9.46
C LEU A 42 -0.65 11.04 10.22
N LYS A 43 -0.11 11.42 11.39
CA LYS A 43 -0.63 12.53 12.20
C LYS A 43 0.33 13.70 12.14
N LEU A 44 -0.16 14.89 11.74
CA LEU A 44 0.70 16.07 11.63
C LEU A 44 -0.11 17.37 11.72
N ASN A 45 0.54 18.43 12.17
CA ASN A 45 -0.08 19.76 12.15
C ASN A 45 -0.06 20.34 10.73
N SER A 46 1.00 20.08 9.94
CA SER A 46 1.07 20.55 8.55
C SER A 46 1.89 19.66 7.63
N TYR A 47 1.35 19.41 6.44
CA TYR A 47 2.08 18.89 5.29
C TYR A 47 2.38 20.04 4.34
N ASN A 48 3.62 20.18 3.91
CA ASN A 48 4.03 21.21 2.96
C ASN A 48 4.83 20.58 1.83
N ALA A 49 4.43 20.84 0.60
CA ALA A 49 5.17 20.45 -0.59
C ALA A 49 5.59 21.70 -1.35
N SER A 50 6.90 21.96 -1.43
CA SER A 50 7.45 23.12 -2.11
C SER A 50 7.87 22.84 -3.55
N THR A 51 8.03 21.57 -3.91
CA THR A 51 8.56 21.15 -5.20
C THR A 51 7.46 20.75 -6.17
N SER A 52 7.62 21.10 -7.44
CA SER A 52 6.73 20.69 -8.52
C SER A 52 6.79 19.18 -8.73
N GLY A 53 5.62 18.55 -8.97
CA GLY A 53 5.51 17.14 -9.28
C GLY A 53 5.53 16.21 -8.06
N THR A 54 5.39 16.75 -6.85
CA THR A 54 5.24 15.92 -5.64
C THR A 54 3.85 15.30 -5.60
N THR A 55 3.80 14.00 -5.26
CA THR A 55 2.54 13.29 -5.05
C THR A 55 2.45 12.80 -3.60
N LEU A 56 1.35 13.10 -2.94
CA LEU A 56 0.95 12.48 -1.67
C LEU A 56 -0.06 11.37 -2.00
N ILE A 57 0.32 10.12 -1.79
CA ILE A 57 -0.53 8.95 -2.04
C ILE A 57 -0.93 8.37 -0.69
N ASN A 58 -2.22 8.33 -0.42
CA ASN A 58 -2.77 7.81 0.83
C ASN A 58 -3.56 6.53 0.60
N HIS A 59 -3.09 5.45 1.17
CA HIS A 59 -3.78 4.16 1.29
C HIS A 59 -4.09 3.79 2.75
N GLY A 60 -3.85 4.72 3.67
CA GLY A 60 -4.10 4.57 5.09
C GLY A 60 -4.86 5.76 5.65
N VAL A 61 -4.54 6.17 6.86
CA VAL A 61 -5.19 7.30 7.54
C VAL A 61 -4.26 8.50 7.59
N ILE A 62 -4.77 9.68 7.21
CA ILE A 62 -4.11 10.96 7.42
C ILE A 62 -4.98 11.83 8.32
N GLU A 63 -4.39 12.28 9.44
CA GLU A 63 -4.92 13.36 10.28
C GLU A 63 -3.97 14.55 10.19
N ALA A 64 -4.41 15.63 9.58
CA ALA A 64 -3.58 16.82 9.39
C ALA A 64 -4.31 18.07 9.88
N GLY A 65 -3.56 19.00 10.48
CA GLY A 65 -4.07 20.33 10.73
C GLY A 65 -4.24 21.11 9.44
N SER A 66 -3.31 20.97 8.49
CA SER A 66 -3.40 21.51 7.13
C SER A 66 -2.55 20.73 6.13
N ILE A 67 -2.99 20.75 4.88
CA ILE A 67 -2.19 20.29 3.73
C ILE A 67 -2.00 21.48 2.80
N ASN A 68 -0.75 21.94 2.66
CA ASN A 68 -0.37 23.10 1.86
C ASN A 68 0.45 22.62 0.66
N GLY A 69 -0.22 22.22 -0.38
CA GLY A 69 0.38 21.91 -1.67
C GLY A 69 0.49 23.15 -2.57
N ASN A 70 1.39 23.11 -3.52
CA ASN A 70 1.45 24.10 -4.59
C ASN A 70 0.63 23.65 -5.82
N ASN A 71 0.62 24.44 -6.88
CA ASN A 71 -0.13 24.15 -8.12
C ASN A 71 0.22 22.81 -8.80
N ASN A 72 1.36 22.23 -8.46
CA ASN A 72 1.84 20.97 -9.04
C ASN A 72 1.93 19.85 -8.02
N THR A 73 1.32 20.02 -6.84
CA THR A 73 1.23 18.97 -5.82
C THR A 73 0.02 18.10 -6.12
N ASN A 74 0.25 16.83 -6.35
CA ASN A 74 -0.82 15.86 -6.55
C ASN A 74 -1.18 15.21 -5.21
N VAL A 75 -2.46 14.99 -4.98
CA VAL A 75 -2.95 14.18 -3.86
C VAL A 75 -3.81 13.07 -4.42
N LYS A 76 -3.47 11.82 -4.06
CA LYS A 76 -4.28 10.63 -4.37
C LYS A 76 -4.73 10.03 -3.04
N ASN A 77 -6.00 10.15 -2.73
CA ASN A 77 -6.57 9.57 -1.52
C ASN A 77 -7.34 8.30 -1.85
N GLY A 78 -6.80 7.17 -1.47
CA GLY A 78 -7.44 5.85 -1.63
C GLY A 78 -8.00 5.30 -0.32
N CYS A 79 -7.96 6.06 0.79
CA CYS A 79 -8.50 5.63 2.07
C CYS A 79 -9.12 6.81 2.83
N TYR A 80 -8.68 7.11 4.04
CA TYR A 80 -9.25 8.16 4.87
C TYR A 80 -8.30 9.32 5.08
N MET A 81 -8.82 10.54 4.94
CA MET A 81 -8.05 11.76 5.17
C MET A 81 -8.91 12.79 5.91
N ASN A 82 -8.43 13.28 7.04
CA ASN A 82 -9.05 14.37 7.79
C ASN A 82 -8.06 15.53 7.90
N VAL A 83 -8.41 16.66 7.30
CA VAL A 83 -7.64 17.91 7.30
C VAL A 83 -8.43 18.98 8.04
N ALA A 84 -8.14 19.19 9.31
CA ALA A 84 -8.94 20.07 10.17
C ALA A 84 -9.06 21.53 9.66
N GLY A 85 -8.07 22.02 8.94
CA GLY A 85 -8.02 23.36 8.35
C GLY A 85 -8.01 23.36 6.83
N MET A 86 -7.04 24.10 6.26
CA MET A 86 -6.92 24.26 4.81
C MET A 86 -6.38 23.01 4.13
N PHE A 87 -7.11 22.50 3.16
CA PHE A 87 -6.67 21.46 2.22
C PHE A 87 -6.43 22.10 0.85
N GLN A 88 -5.15 22.31 0.52
CA GLN A 88 -4.70 22.96 -0.70
C GLN A 88 -3.81 22.03 -1.51
N PHE A 89 -4.12 21.90 -2.80
CA PHE A 89 -3.42 21.00 -3.73
C PHE A 89 -3.50 21.53 -5.17
N GLY A 90 -2.73 20.93 -6.06
CA GLY A 90 -2.87 21.10 -7.52
C GLY A 90 -3.95 20.18 -8.09
N THR A 91 -3.79 18.87 -7.91
CA THR A 91 -4.75 17.83 -8.34
C THR A 91 -5.14 16.97 -7.14
N LEU A 92 -6.43 16.59 -7.06
CA LEU A 92 -6.91 15.61 -6.10
C LEU A 92 -7.60 14.47 -6.85
N VAL A 93 -7.18 13.24 -6.53
CA VAL A 93 -7.89 12.02 -6.94
C VAL A 93 -8.42 11.35 -5.70
N MET A 94 -9.74 11.18 -5.63
CA MET A 94 -10.44 10.41 -4.61
C MET A 94 -10.69 9.01 -5.17
N GLY A 95 -10.01 8.02 -4.63
CA GLY A 95 -10.16 6.63 -5.05
C GLY A 95 -11.49 6.02 -4.62
N HIS A 96 -11.80 4.86 -5.16
CA HIS A 96 -13.01 4.09 -4.82
C HIS A 96 -13.11 3.87 -3.31
N THR A 97 -14.29 4.07 -2.73
CA THR A 97 -14.57 3.96 -1.27
C THR A 97 -13.63 4.75 -0.37
N SER A 98 -13.08 5.88 -0.85
CA SER A 98 -12.25 6.76 -0.05
C SER A 98 -13.03 7.96 0.49
N GLU A 99 -12.60 8.48 1.64
CA GLU A 99 -13.17 9.70 2.21
C GLU A 99 -12.09 10.74 2.52
N ALA A 100 -12.40 12.00 2.20
CA ALA A 100 -11.61 13.13 2.68
C ALA A 100 -12.54 14.17 3.30
N ILE A 101 -12.20 14.59 4.51
CA ILE A 101 -12.89 15.66 5.24
C ILE A 101 -11.92 16.83 5.37
N CYS A 102 -12.35 18.05 5.11
CA CYS A 102 -11.53 19.24 5.32
C CYS A 102 -12.32 20.40 5.90
N GLY A 103 -11.62 21.29 6.63
CA GLY A 103 -12.19 22.53 7.13
C GLY A 103 -12.43 23.52 6.00
N GLU A 104 -11.42 23.75 5.17
CA GLU A 104 -11.49 24.59 3.99
C GLU A 104 -10.88 23.86 2.79
N LEU A 105 -11.52 24.01 1.63
CA LEU A 105 -11.04 23.42 0.37
C LEU A 105 -10.56 24.53 -0.55
N GLY A 106 -9.28 24.48 -0.87
CA GLY A 106 -8.69 25.38 -1.85
C GLY A 106 -7.74 24.61 -2.76
N TYR A 107 -7.82 24.86 -4.06
CA TYR A 107 -6.81 24.32 -4.95
C TYR A 107 -6.37 25.39 -5.98
N ASN A 108 -5.08 25.36 -6.31
CA ASN A 108 -4.43 26.43 -7.07
C ASN A 108 -4.09 25.99 -8.50
N GLY A 109 -4.67 24.90 -8.97
CA GLY A 109 -4.33 24.35 -10.29
C GLY A 109 -4.83 25.20 -11.45
N ASN A 110 -3.95 25.58 -12.36
CA ASN A 110 -4.34 26.27 -13.58
C ASN A 110 -4.98 25.32 -14.63
N ASN A 111 -4.74 24.01 -14.52
CA ASN A 111 -5.20 23.02 -15.49
C ASN A 111 -5.57 21.67 -14.87
N ASN A 112 -5.68 21.57 -13.55
CA ASN A 112 -5.85 20.30 -12.86
C ASN A 112 -7.24 20.22 -12.23
N ASP A 113 -7.82 19.03 -12.24
CA ASP A 113 -9.16 18.77 -11.79
C ASP A 113 -9.17 18.03 -10.44
N ILE A 114 -10.30 18.06 -9.75
CA ILE A 114 -10.63 17.09 -8.71
C ILE A 114 -11.33 15.93 -9.41
N VAL A 115 -10.76 14.72 -9.29
CA VAL A 115 -11.34 13.50 -9.86
C VAL A 115 -11.87 12.66 -8.71
N MET A 116 -13.14 12.28 -8.78
CA MET A 116 -13.81 11.44 -7.78
C MET A 116 -14.22 10.12 -8.43
N GLU A 117 -13.73 9.01 -7.91
CA GLU A 117 -14.17 7.69 -8.33
C GLU A 117 -15.50 7.30 -7.65
N ALA A 118 -16.10 6.20 -8.10
CA ALA A 118 -17.34 5.73 -7.53
C ALA A 118 -17.23 5.48 -6.02
N GLN A 119 -18.29 5.84 -5.28
CA GLN A 119 -18.40 5.65 -3.83
C GLN A 119 -17.36 6.44 -3.01
N SER A 120 -16.66 7.40 -3.61
CA SER A 120 -15.81 8.31 -2.86
C SER A 120 -16.58 9.47 -2.29
N ILE A 121 -16.12 10.01 -1.16
CA ILE A 121 -16.74 11.10 -0.43
C ILE A 121 -15.72 12.21 -0.20
N LEU A 122 -16.04 13.44 -0.62
CA LEU A 122 -15.26 14.64 -0.30
C LEU A 122 -16.14 15.62 0.47
N THR A 123 -15.81 15.89 1.72
CA THR A 123 -16.55 16.78 2.61
C THR A 123 -15.72 18.03 2.93
N CYS A 124 -16.25 19.21 2.64
CA CYS A 124 -15.72 20.49 3.10
C CYS A 124 -16.68 21.09 4.12
N THR A 125 -16.29 21.11 5.39
CA THR A 125 -17.12 21.58 6.50
C THR A 125 -17.20 23.09 6.63
N GLY A 126 -16.37 23.84 5.90
CA GLY A 126 -16.36 25.28 5.85
C GLY A 126 -16.47 25.79 4.41
N LYS A 127 -15.47 26.53 3.96
CA LYS A 127 -15.48 27.23 2.67
C LYS A 127 -14.77 26.43 1.59
N ALA A 128 -15.43 26.17 0.48
CA ALA A 128 -14.85 25.55 -0.71
C ALA A 128 -14.67 26.58 -1.83
N SER A 129 -13.46 26.61 -2.42
CA SER A 129 -13.16 27.37 -3.63
C SER A 129 -12.95 26.43 -4.80
N LEU A 130 -13.84 26.49 -5.79
CA LEU A 130 -13.82 25.61 -6.97
C LEU A 130 -13.28 26.39 -8.18
N TYR A 131 -12.00 26.24 -8.47
CA TYR A 131 -11.36 26.96 -9.58
C TYR A 131 -11.33 26.19 -10.91
N ARG A 132 -11.55 24.88 -10.87
CA ARG A 132 -11.52 23.99 -12.05
C ARG A 132 -12.64 22.93 -11.92
N HIS A 133 -12.55 21.90 -12.74
CA HIS A 133 -13.57 20.86 -12.77
C HIS A 133 -13.49 19.94 -11.54
N VAL A 134 -14.66 19.50 -11.10
CA VAL A 134 -14.83 18.31 -10.28
C VAL A 134 -15.47 17.25 -11.17
N VAL A 135 -14.76 16.19 -11.42
CA VAL A 135 -15.11 15.15 -12.39
C VAL A 135 -15.49 13.88 -11.64
N GLY A 136 -16.72 13.47 -11.75
CA GLY A 136 -17.23 12.26 -11.13
C GLY A 136 -17.03 11.01 -11.98
N PRO A 137 -17.45 9.85 -11.45
CA PRO A 137 -17.35 8.58 -12.14
C PRO A 137 -18.33 8.48 -13.33
N THR A 138 -17.99 7.68 -14.31
CA THR A 138 -18.91 7.37 -15.42
C THR A 138 -19.91 6.28 -15.06
N THR A 139 -19.58 5.45 -14.06
CA THR A 139 -20.43 4.42 -13.47
C THR A 139 -20.37 4.50 -11.96
N GLY A 140 -21.46 4.24 -11.27
CA GLY A 140 -21.58 4.49 -9.84
C GLY A 140 -21.77 5.98 -9.53
N THR A 141 -21.65 6.37 -8.27
CA THR A 141 -21.90 7.74 -7.81
C THR A 141 -20.84 8.14 -6.78
N ALA A 142 -20.42 9.41 -6.80
CA ALA A 142 -19.59 10.01 -5.78
C ALA A 142 -20.37 11.10 -5.03
N LEU A 143 -19.98 11.40 -3.78
CA LEU A 143 -20.61 12.38 -2.93
C LEU A 143 -19.68 13.55 -2.62
N LEU A 144 -20.08 14.75 -3.01
CA LEU A 144 -19.40 16.00 -2.71
C LEU A 144 -20.26 16.82 -1.72
N ARG A 145 -19.80 16.92 -0.47
CA ARG A 145 -20.45 17.72 0.56
C ARG A 145 -19.74 19.04 0.74
N ILE A 146 -20.47 20.14 0.68
CA ILE A 146 -19.91 21.47 0.83
C ILE A 146 -20.80 22.28 1.76
N HIS A 147 -20.20 22.88 2.80
CA HIS A 147 -20.95 23.80 3.64
C HIS A 147 -21.22 25.10 2.89
N THR A 148 -20.20 25.83 2.47
CA THR A 148 -20.33 27.08 1.73
C THR A 148 -19.45 27.08 0.49
N ILE A 149 -20.00 27.37 -0.67
CA ILE A 149 -19.22 27.64 -1.87
C ILE A 149 -18.75 29.10 -1.82
N ALA A 150 -17.49 29.30 -1.47
CA ALA A 150 -16.95 30.65 -1.28
C ALA A 150 -16.56 31.34 -2.60
N ASN A 151 -16.05 30.54 -3.54
CA ASN A 151 -15.56 31.08 -4.80
C ASN A 151 -15.68 30.05 -5.93
N ILE A 152 -16.13 30.51 -7.08
CA ILE A 152 -16.04 29.81 -8.35
C ILE A 152 -15.34 30.75 -9.32
N SER A 153 -14.24 30.35 -9.90
CA SER A 153 -13.42 31.21 -10.74
C SER A 153 -14.20 31.81 -11.90
N GLY A 154 -14.33 33.13 -11.89
CA GLY A 154 -14.98 33.87 -12.96
C GLY A 154 -16.45 33.49 -13.16
N LEU A 155 -17.35 33.82 -12.23
CA LEU A 155 -18.74 33.40 -12.21
C LEU A 155 -19.48 33.49 -13.56
N ILE A 156 -19.22 34.51 -14.36
CA ILE A 156 -19.88 34.70 -15.66
C ILE A 156 -19.29 33.82 -16.75
N GLU A 157 -17.96 33.61 -16.72
CA GLU A 157 -17.21 32.87 -17.72
C GLU A 157 -16.48 31.66 -17.09
N SER A 158 -17.00 31.14 -15.99
CA SER A 158 -16.31 30.08 -15.26
C SER A 158 -16.11 28.83 -16.10
N ASN A 159 -14.88 28.35 -16.10
CA ASN A 159 -14.55 27.03 -16.61
C ASN A 159 -14.75 25.92 -15.57
N SER A 160 -15.09 26.28 -14.33
CA SER A 160 -15.35 25.31 -13.27
C SER A 160 -16.69 24.61 -13.49
N LYS A 161 -16.68 23.28 -13.40
CA LYS A 161 -17.87 22.46 -13.61
C LYS A 161 -17.80 21.26 -12.69
N VAL A 162 -18.97 20.80 -12.24
CA VAL A 162 -19.13 19.48 -11.61
C VAL A 162 -19.82 18.58 -12.63
N THR A 163 -19.17 17.50 -13.01
CA THR A 163 -19.63 16.67 -14.13
C THR A 163 -19.75 15.21 -13.76
N ASN A 164 -20.54 14.48 -14.51
CA ASN A 164 -20.82 13.05 -14.36
C ASN A 164 -21.60 12.74 -13.06
N ASN A 165 -21.44 11.52 -12.54
CA ASN A 165 -22.29 11.03 -11.45
C ASN A 165 -21.81 11.52 -10.07
N ILE A 166 -21.87 12.83 -9.85
CA ILE A 166 -21.64 13.45 -8.54
C ILE A 166 -22.96 13.98 -7.97
N ILE A 167 -23.21 13.68 -6.71
CA ILE A 167 -24.24 14.34 -5.92
C ILE A 167 -23.57 15.39 -5.06
N CYS A 168 -23.98 16.65 -5.22
CA CYS A 168 -23.52 17.76 -4.38
C CYS A 168 -24.51 18.00 -3.24
N GLU A 169 -24.14 17.69 -2.00
CA GLU A 169 -24.86 18.14 -0.81
C GLU A 169 -24.33 19.52 -0.41
N ILE A 170 -25.18 20.53 -0.43
CA ILE A 170 -24.78 21.92 -0.14
C ILE A 170 -25.60 22.45 1.02
N THR A 171 -24.92 22.86 2.09
CA THR A 171 -25.58 23.37 3.29
C THR A 171 -26.01 24.82 3.11
N ASP A 172 -25.10 25.69 2.67
CA ASP A 172 -25.41 27.09 2.44
C ASP A 172 -25.89 27.27 0.99
N GLN A 173 -27.20 27.33 0.83
CA GLN A 173 -27.89 27.51 -0.45
C GLN A 173 -28.32 28.94 -0.66
N THR A 174 -27.55 29.94 -0.19
CA THR A 174 -27.85 31.34 -0.37
C THR A 174 -27.93 31.66 -1.85
N SER A 175 -29.14 32.10 -2.29
CA SER A 175 -29.43 32.51 -3.66
C SER A 175 -29.61 34.02 -3.73
N SER A 176 -29.22 34.61 -4.86
CA SER A 176 -29.44 36.02 -5.14
C SER A 176 -30.89 36.33 -5.44
N ASN A 177 -31.68 35.34 -5.85
CA ASN A 177 -32.99 35.50 -6.45
C ASN A 177 -33.02 36.40 -7.72
N GLU A 178 -31.88 36.72 -8.25
CA GLU A 178 -31.70 37.55 -9.43
C GLU A 178 -31.61 36.67 -10.69
N LYS A 179 -32.23 37.14 -11.75
CA LYS A 179 -32.19 36.44 -13.03
C LYS A 179 -30.99 36.85 -13.90
N GLU A 180 -30.32 37.92 -13.53
CA GLU A 180 -29.13 38.39 -14.25
C GLU A 180 -27.90 37.61 -13.78
N GLN A 181 -27.25 36.96 -14.71
CA GLN A 181 -26.08 36.10 -14.48
C GLN A 181 -24.92 36.82 -13.77
N SER A 182 -24.81 38.14 -13.95
CA SER A 182 -23.81 38.97 -13.31
C SER A 182 -23.99 39.15 -11.80
N LEU A 183 -25.18 38.83 -11.30
CA LEU A 183 -25.53 38.94 -9.88
C LEU A 183 -25.64 37.58 -9.18
N TRP A 184 -25.37 36.51 -9.87
CA TRP A 184 -25.46 35.18 -9.28
C TRP A 184 -24.49 34.97 -8.11
N THR A 185 -25.00 34.36 -7.06
CA THR A 185 -24.13 33.78 -6.01
C THR A 185 -23.39 32.58 -6.55
N PRO A 186 -22.31 32.12 -5.89
CA PRO A 186 -21.65 30.86 -6.25
C PRO A 186 -22.60 29.66 -6.28
N PHE A 187 -23.59 29.61 -5.38
CA PHE A 187 -24.60 28.57 -5.37
C PHE A 187 -25.50 28.64 -6.62
N ASP A 188 -26.03 29.82 -6.94
CA ASP A 188 -26.86 30.00 -8.16
C ASP A 188 -26.08 29.57 -9.41
N TRP A 189 -24.83 30.00 -9.49
CA TRP A 189 -23.98 29.62 -10.63
C TRP A 189 -23.83 28.10 -10.72
N LEU A 190 -23.53 27.42 -9.61
CA LEU A 190 -23.38 25.96 -9.61
C LEU A 190 -24.66 25.29 -10.14
N VAL A 191 -25.81 25.66 -9.60
CA VAL A 191 -27.10 25.04 -9.94
C VAL A 191 -27.47 25.28 -11.38
N TYR A 192 -27.30 26.52 -11.89
CA TYR A 192 -27.78 26.90 -13.24
C TYR A 192 -26.78 26.62 -14.34
N LYS A 193 -25.49 26.54 -14.04
CA LYS A 193 -24.40 26.43 -15.04
C LYS A 193 -23.32 25.42 -14.70
N GLY A 194 -23.03 25.22 -13.42
CA GLY A 194 -21.91 24.44 -12.96
C GLY A 194 -22.14 22.93 -13.02
N LEU A 195 -23.38 22.48 -12.80
CA LEU A 195 -23.70 21.05 -12.86
C LEU A 195 -23.94 20.62 -14.30
N GLN A 196 -23.23 19.58 -14.73
CA GLN A 196 -23.30 19.06 -16.09
C GLN A 196 -23.38 17.54 -16.14
N ASN A 197 -23.87 17.02 -17.25
CA ASN A 197 -24.15 15.60 -17.45
C ASN A 197 -25.12 15.09 -16.38
N SER A 198 -24.73 14.09 -15.59
CA SER A 198 -25.55 13.50 -14.51
C SER A 198 -25.26 14.07 -13.12
N ALA A 199 -24.49 15.17 -13.03
CA ALA A 199 -24.25 15.82 -11.73
C ALA A 199 -25.54 16.49 -11.23
N THR A 200 -25.81 16.34 -9.94
CA THR A 200 -27.00 16.87 -9.27
C THR A 200 -26.65 17.56 -7.96
N TYR A 201 -27.55 18.33 -7.41
CA TYR A 201 -27.40 18.85 -6.06
C TYR A 201 -28.60 18.47 -5.19
N CYS A 202 -28.41 18.48 -3.88
CA CYS A 202 -29.46 18.23 -2.92
C CYS A 202 -29.18 18.94 -1.59
N ASN A 203 -30.19 18.96 -0.74
CA ASN A 203 -30.06 19.41 0.65
C ASN A 203 -29.26 18.39 1.46
N PRO A 204 -28.60 18.79 2.54
CA PRO A 204 -27.88 17.89 3.43
C PRO A 204 -28.78 16.76 3.94
N GLY A 205 -28.24 15.56 3.96
CA GLY A 205 -28.97 14.36 4.36
C GLY A 205 -30.03 13.88 3.37
N LYS A 206 -30.01 14.35 2.11
CA LYS A 206 -30.96 14.00 1.07
C LYS A 206 -30.37 13.41 -0.19
N ALA A 207 -29.05 13.17 -0.21
CA ALA A 207 -28.42 12.50 -1.33
C ALA A 207 -28.96 11.07 -1.47
N ASP A 208 -29.26 10.67 -2.70
CA ASP A 208 -29.48 9.26 -3.04
C ASP A 208 -28.11 8.58 -3.20
N PHE A 209 -27.42 8.42 -2.09
CA PHE A 209 -26.10 7.88 -1.99
C PHE A 209 -26.03 6.89 -0.83
N LEU A 210 -25.54 5.71 -1.09
CA LEU A 210 -25.29 4.71 -0.09
C LEU A 210 -23.90 4.13 -0.32
N LEU A 211 -23.09 4.15 0.71
CA LEU A 211 -21.81 3.46 0.71
C LEU A 211 -22.06 2.00 1.00
N PRO A 212 -21.83 1.09 0.03
CA PRO A 212 -22.01 -0.34 0.27
C PRO A 212 -20.88 -0.88 1.14
N ALA A 213 -21.15 -2.04 1.76
CA ALA A 213 -20.10 -2.83 2.37
C ALA A 213 -19.09 -3.26 1.28
N ASP A 214 -17.86 -2.82 1.43
CA ASP A 214 -16.74 -3.20 0.58
C ASP A 214 -15.67 -3.80 1.49
N GLU A 215 -15.34 -5.07 1.31
CA GLU A 215 -14.33 -5.77 2.13
C GLU A 215 -12.96 -5.11 2.02
N ASP A 216 -12.69 -4.43 0.90
CA ASP A 216 -11.46 -3.67 0.65
C ASP A 216 -11.59 -2.16 0.95
N GLY A 217 -12.75 -1.70 1.40
CA GLY A 217 -13.05 -0.29 1.68
C GLY A 217 -12.36 0.22 2.93
N CYS A 218 -12.07 1.52 2.93
CA CYS A 218 -11.50 2.22 4.09
C CYS A 218 -12.54 2.87 4.98
N ILE A 219 -13.76 2.99 4.51
CA ILE A 219 -14.87 3.63 5.23
C ILE A 219 -16.03 2.65 5.36
N LYS A 220 -16.79 2.80 6.44
CA LYS A 220 -17.88 1.90 6.75
C LYS A 220 -19.07 2.06 5.81
N GLU A 221 -19.85 0.99 5.71
CA GLU A 221 -21.14 0.99 5.03
C GLU A 221 -22.04 2.07 5.62
N GLY A 222 -22.75 2.77 4.77
CA GLY A 222 -23.76 3.73 5.16
C GLY A 222 -23.90 4.93 4.25
N TYR A 223 -24.76 5.84 4.68
CA TYR A 223 -25.01 7.09 3.99
C TYR A 223 -23.94 8.12 4.36
N GLY A 224 -23.07 8.43 3.40
CA GLY A 224 -22.10 9.51 3.50
C GLY A 224 -21.39 9.55 4.85
N SER A 225 -20.50 8.63 5.10
CA SER A 225 -19.88 8.41 6.39
C SER A 225 -19.33 9.71 7.02
N ASP A 226 -19.55 9.88 8.31
CA ASP A 226 -18.87 10.86 9.17
C ASP A 226 -17.91 10.09 10.11
N ASP A 227 -17.26 9.07 9.59
CA ASP A 227 -16.41 8.19 10.36
C ASP A 227 -15.35 8.96 11.14
N THR A 228 -15.15 8.54 12.38
CA THR A 228 -14.01 8.94 13.18
C THR A 228 -12.84 8.01 12.91
N LEU A 229 -11.65 8.38 13.35
CA LEU A 229 -10.47 7.50 13.24
C LEU A 229 -10.68 6.09 13.77
N ASP A 230 -11.49 5.95 14.83
CA ASP A 230 -11.77 4.65 15.44
C ASP A 230 -12.71 3.78 14.58
N ASP A 231 -13.39 4.41 13.61
CA ASP A 231 -14.34 3.77 12.71
C ASP A 231 -13.74 3.46 11.34
N VAL A 232 -12.55 3.98 11.02
CA VAL A 232 -11.88 3.77 9.75
C VAL A 232 -11.16 2.42 9.74
N GLU A 233 -11.53 1.56 8.81
CA GLU A 233 -10.71 0.41 8.48
C GLU A 233 -9.49 0.86 7.67
N ILE A 234 -8.34 0.86 8.30
CA ILE A 234 -7.09 1.19 7.63
C ILE A 234 -6.79 0.08 6.62
N ARG A 235 -6.62 0.44 5.35
CA ARG A 235 -6.10 -0.51 4.36
C ARG A 235 -4.80 -1.09 4.88
N LYS A 236 -4.79 -2.39 5.06
CA LYS A 236 -3.62 -3.12 5.52
C LYS A 236 -2.53 -2.98 4.45
N ALA A 237 -1.34 -2.57 4.87
CA ALA A 237 -0.20 -2.56 3.96
C ALA A 237 0.11 -4.01 3.57
N VAL A 238 0.04 -4.30 2.27
CA VAL A 238 0.41 -5.60 1.71
C VAL A 238 1.78 -5.47 1.07
N TYR A 239 2.63 -6.46 1.24
CA TYR A 239 3.91 -6.58 0.55
C TYR A 239 4.02 -7.96 -0.07
N SER A 240 4.52 -8.03 -1.29
CA SER A 240 4.85 -9.30 -1.93
C SER A 240 6.33 -9.60 -1.79
N TYR A 241 6.63 -10.80 -1.32
CA TYR A 241 7.97 -11.37 -1.26
C TYR A 241 8.07 -12.48 -2.29
N ALA A 242 9.04 -12.37 -3.17
CA ALA A 242 9.26 -13.31 -4.27
C ALA A 242 10.70 -13.84 -4.22
N PHE A 243 10.86 -15.15 -4.26
CA PHE A 243 12.13 -15.83 -3.98
C PHE A 243 12.55 -16.77 -5.10
N GLU A 244 13.87 -16.88 -5.27
CA GLU A 244 14.59 -17.92 -6.02
C GLU A 244 15.19 -18.95 -5.07
N ASP A 245 15.17 -20.22 -5.42
CA ASP A 245 15.60 -21.32 -4.55
C ASP A 245 17.04 -21.80 -4.78
N ASN A 246 17.68 -21.41 -5.87
CA ASN A 246 18.97 -21.96 -6.30
C ASN A 246 20.21 -21.34 -5.64
N TYR A 247 20.02 -20.44 -4.65
CA TYR A 247 21.14 -19.82 -3.94
C TYR A 247 22.17 -20.87 -3.46
N PRO A 248 23.48 -20.62 -3.62
CA PRO A 248 24.14 -19.43 -4.22
C PRO A 248 24.42 -19.56 -5.73
N LYS A 249 23.75 -20.45 -6.43
CA LYS A 249 23.90 -20.67 -7.88
C LYS A 249 22.89 -19.82 -8.66
N ALA A 250 23.19 -19.58 -9.93
CA ALA A 250 22.26 -18.97 -10.83
C ALA A 250 20.95 -19.80 -10.95
N GLY A 251 19.81 -19.11 -10.92
CA GLY A 251 18.48 -19.64 -11.22
C GLY A 251 18.02 -19.20 -12.61
N ASP A 252 16.73 -19.32 -12.87
CA ASP A 252 16.06 -18.78 -14.06
C ASP A 252 15.54 -17.37 -13.84
N TYR A 253 15.63 -16.86 -12.60
CA TYR A 253 15.31 -15.48 -12.20
C TYR A 253 13.89 -15.05 -12.55
N ASP A 254 12.95 -15.96 -12.39
CA ASP A 254 11.52 -15.67 -12.50
C ASP A 254 10.87 -15.34 -11.14
N PHE A 255 11.61 -15.51 -10.04
CA PHE A 255 11.20 -15.16 -8.68
C PHE A 255 9.83 -15.71 -8.28
N ASN A 256 9.53 -16.94 -8.70
CA ASN A 256 8.26 -17.60 -8.41
C ASN A 256 8.41 -18.92 -7.63
N ASP A 257 9.62 -19.27 -7.23
CA ASP A 257 9.90 -20.49 -6.45
C ASP A 257 9.13 -20.50 -5.12
N ILE A 258 9.03 -19.37 -4.46
CA ILE A 258 8.05 -19.07 -3.40
C ILE A 258 7.60 -17.61 -3.54
N VAL A 259 6.31 -17.39 -3.58
CA VAL A 259 5.72 -16.05 -3.53
C VAL A 259 4.79 -15.95 -2.32
N LEU A 260 5.07 -14.97 -1.47
CA LEU A 260 4.28 -14.65 -0.29
C LEU A 260 3.66 -13.27 -0.43
N ASN A 261 2.36 -13.12 -0.17
CA ASN A 261 1.76 -11.84 0.13
C ASN A 261 1.64 -11.69 1.63
N VAL A 262 2.17 -10.61 2.16
CA VAL A 262 2.20 -10.36 3.61
C VAL A 262 1.41 -9.12 3.92
N THR A 263 0.35 -9.28 4.69
CA THR A 263 -0.42 -8.18 5.26
C THR A 263 0.17 -7.80 6.62
N LEU A 264 0.55 -6.54 6.75
CA LEU A 264 1.17 -6.01 7.96
C LEU A 264 0.13 -5.63 9.02
N PRO A 265 0.56 -5.57 10.32
CA PRO A 265 -0.30 -5.07 11.39
C PRO A 265 -0.69 -3.62 11.14
N VAL A 266 -1.87 -3.28 11.64
CA VAL A 266 -2.40 -1.93 11.60
C VAL A 266 -1.57 -1.01 12.49
N ALA A 267 -1.35 0.22 12.02
CA ALA A 267 -0.53 1.21 12.67
C ALA A 267 -0.98 1.57 14.11
N GLY A 268 -0.02 1.78 14.96
CA GLY A 268 -0.15 2.31 16.31
C GLY A 268 1.20 2.89 16.77
N ASN A 269 1.23 3.81 17.72
CA ASN A 269 2.51 4.36 18.20
C ASN A 269 3.35 3.30 18.89
N GLU A 270 2.69 2.54 19.76
CA GLU A 270 3.27 1.40 20.47
C GLU A 270 2.18 0.34 20.63
N VAL A 271 2.50 -0.90 20.28
CA VAL A 271 1.56 -2.01 20.32
C VAL A 271 2.09 -3.15 21.16
N LYS A 272 1.19 -3.87 21.83
CA LYS A 272 1.48 -5.12 22.53
C LYS A 272 1.06 -6.35 21.74
N GLU A 273 0.43 -6.16 20.60
CA GLU A 273 0.04 -7.24 19.70
C GLU A 273 0.44 -6.87 18.27
N LEU A 274 1.09 -7.82 17.60
CA LEU A 274 1.44 -7.73 16.19
C LEU A 274 0.72 -8.86 15.47
N LYS A 275 -0.07 -8.55 14.45
CA LYS A 275 -0.79 -9.51 13.66
C LYS A 275 -0.33 -9.43 12.21
N TYR A 276 0.17 -10.54 11.68
CA TYR A 276 0.56 -10.69 10.28
C TYR A 276 -0.36 -11.71 9.62
N VAL A 277 -0.72 -11.46 8.38
CA VAL A 277 -1.38 -12.46 7.53
C VAL A 277 -0.45 -12.77 6.37
N VAL A 278 -0.14 -14.03 6.15
CA VAL A 278 0.80 -14.49 5.14
C VAL A 278 0.09 -15.45 4.20
N ASP A 279 -0.01 -15.07 2.94
CA ASP A 279 -0.60 -15.88 1.88
C ASP A 279 0.51 -16.48 1.04
N LEU A 280 0.54 -17.80 0.86
CA LEU A 280 1.45 -18.49 -0.05
C LEU A 280 0.83 -18.54 -1.44
N GLN A 281 1.24 -17.64 -2.32
CA GLN A 281 0.64 -17.46 -3.65
C GLN A 281 1.13 -18.48 -4.68
N ALA A 282 2.41 -18.81 -4.65
CA ALA A 282 3.03 -19.72 -5.61
C ALA A 282 4.13 -20.59 -5.00
N VAL A 283 4.33 -21.78 -5.58
CA VAL A 283 5.44 -22.69 -5.30
C VAL A 283 5.98 -23.21 -6.62
N GLY A 284 7.01 -22.56 -7.19
CA GLY A 284 7.69 -22.97 -8.43
C GLY A 284 8.74 -24.06 -8.20
N ALA A 285 9.36 -24.03 -7.03
CA ALA A 285 10.40 -25.00 -6.68
C ALA A 285 9.87 -26.43 -6.56
N MET A 286 10.67 -27.39 -7.03
CA MET A 286 10.38 -28.82 -6.83
C MET A 286 11.06 -29.40 -5.58
N LYS A 287 11.92 -28.66 -4.89
CA LYS A 287 12.55 -29.08 -3.64
C LYS A 287 11.71 -28.70 -2.41
N GLN A 288 12.06 -29.27 -1.28
CA GLN A 288 11.44 -28.91 -0.01
C GLN A 288 11.90 -27.52 0.42
N LEU A 289 10.98 -26.57 0.48
CA LEU A 289 11.19 -25.21 0.97
C LEU A 289 10.27 -24.91 2.13
N GLY A 290 10.85 -24.38 3.19
CA GLY A 290 10.10 -23.76 4.27
C GLY A 290 10.23 -22.24 4.21
N ALA A 291 9.39 -21.54 4.96
CA ALA A 291 9.50 -20.09 5.15
C ALA A 291 9.45 -19.72 6.62
N GLY A 292 10.12 -18.62 6.95
CA GLY A 292 10.18 -18.07 8.30
C GLY A 292 10.08 -16.55 8.31
N LEU A 293 9.67 -16.02 9.44
CA LEU A 293 9.70 -14.58 9.75
C LEU A 293 10.70 -14.36 10.89
N ARG A 294 11.74 -13.57 10.62
CA ARG A 294 12.66 -13.05 11.63
C ARG A 294 12.32 -11.59 11.92
N ILE A 295 12.15 -11.24 13.20
CA ILE A 295 11.82 -9.87 13.58
C ILE A 295 13.00 -9.28 14.35
N LEU A 296 13.71 -8.38 13.70
CA LEU A 296 14.83 -7.67 14.30
C LEU A 296 14.34 -6.61 15.30
N GLY A 297 15.04 -6.47 16.41
CA GLY A 297 14.72 -5.48 17.45
C GLY A 297 13.70 -5.94 18.48
N ILE A 298 13.06 -7.09 18.30
CA ILE A 298 12.20 -7.70 19.32
C ILE A 298 12.98 -8.82 20.01
N ASN A 299 13.24 -8.63 21.32
CA ASN A 299 13.89 -9.65 22.12
C ASN A 299 12.87 -10.74 22.51
N LYS A 300 13.23 -12.00 22.43
CA LYS A 300 12.40 -13.14 22.86
C LYS A 300 11.88 -13.01 24.29
N SER A 301 12.64 -12.38 25.19
CA SER A 301 12.20 -12.15 26.57
C SER A 301 10.98 -11.22 26.67
N ASN A 302 10.73 -10.38 25.65
CA ASN A 302 9.56 -9.52 25.55
C ASN A 302 8.33 -10.24 24.95
N VAL A 303 8.52 -11.41 24.36
CA VAL A 303 7.41 -12.21 23.81
C VAL A 303 6.65 -12.85 24.96
N GLU A 304 5.32 -12.69 24.96
CA GLU A 304 4.41 -13.36 25.87
C GLU A 304 3.92 -14.65 25.21
N THR A 305 3.31 -14.55 24.03
CA THR A 305 2.92 -15.69 23.20
C THR A 305 3.15 -15.43 21.73
N VAL A 306 3.31 -16.50 20.94
CA VAL A 306 3.14 -16.50 19.49
C VAL A 306 2.08 -17.56 19.19
N ASP A 307 0.94 -17.08 18.72
CA ASP A 307 -0.24 -17.88 18.42
C ASP A 307 -0.50 -17.84 16.90
N PHE A 308 -1.25 -18.82 16.40
CA PHE A 308 -1.61 -18.91 14.99
C PHE A 308 -3.13 -19.06 14.87
N GLY A 309 -3.72 -18.28 13.95
CA GLY A 309 -5.14 -18.33 13.62
C GLY A 309 -5.40 -19.24 12.40
N ALA A 310 -5.88 -18.63 11.31
CA ALA A 310 -6.07 -19.35 10.06
C ALA A 310 -4.78 -20.05 9.62
N GLY A 311 -4.88 -21.24 9.03
CA GLY A 311 -3.75 -22.01 8.51
C GLY A 311 -2.88 -22.73 9.55
N ALA A 312 -3.16 -22.60 10.85
CA ALA A 312 -2.35 -23.21 11.92
C ALA A 312 -2.16 -24.72 11.76
N ALA A 313 -3.22 -25.46 11.45
CA ALA A 313 -3.14 -26.92 11.32
C ALA A 313 -2.24 -27.37 10.16
N GLN A 314 -2.29 -26.69 9.02
CA GLN A 314 -1.44 -26.97 7.86
C GLN A 314 0.01 -26.61 8.19
N ARG A 315 0.22 -25.45 8.85
CA ARG A 315 1.53 -25.05 9.36
C ARG A 315 2.16 -26.15 10.23
N ASP A 316 1.48 -26.56 11.27
CA ASP A 316 1.99 -27.54 12.24
C ASP A 316 2.25 -28.90 11.57
N GLY A 317 1.35 -29.34 10.69
CA GLY A 317 1.56 -30.53 9.87
C GLY A 317 2.81 -30.44 8.99
N SER A 318 3.07 -29.27 8.40
CA SER A 318 4.23 -29.05 7.55
C SER A 318 5.55 -29.00 8.34
N LEU A 319 5.53 -28.45 9.55
CA LEU A 319 6.70 -28.43 10.44
C LEU A 319 7.05 -29.83 10.94
N SER A 320 6.06 -30.60 11.39
CA SER A 320 6.24 -31.98 11.86
C SER A 320 6.78 -32.89 10.74
N ALA A 321 6.45 -32.62 9.48
CA ALA A 321 6.91 -33.37 8.32
C ALA A 321 8.30 -32.92 7.80
N SER A 322 8.81 -31.81 8.29
CA SER A 322 10.06 -31.16 7.84
C SER A 322 11.06 -31.06 8.98
N ARG A 323 12.34 -30.94 8.62
CA ARG A 323 13.45 -30.69 9.59
C ARG A 323 14.09 -29.32 9.39
N ILE A 324 13.52 -28.50 8.54
CA ILE A 324 14.07 -27.18 8.19
C ILE A 324 14.00 -26.24 9.40
N PHE A 325 12.88 -26.28 10.13
CA PHE A 325 12.67 -25.48 11.32
C PHE A 325 12.38 -26.35 12.56
N GLU A 326 12.52 -25.75 13.74
CA GLU A 326 12.02 -26.34 14.98
C GLU A 326 10.47 -26.42 14.89
N ASP A 327 9.91 -27.55 15.34
CA ASP A 327 8.44 -27.73 15.46
C ASP A 327 7.95 -27.01 16.72
N ALA A 328 7.89 -25.69 16.64
CA ALA A 328 7.56 -24.79 17.73
C ALA A 328 6.90 -23.51 17.21
N SER A 329 6.32 -22.72 18.11
CA SER A 329 5.73 -21.42 17.77
C SER A 329 6.81 -20.43 17.30
N TYR A 330 7.99 -20.49 17.88
CA TYR A 330 9.19 -19.78 17.43
C TYR A 330 10.44 -20.58 17.81
N GLU A 331 11.53 -20.37 17.08
CA GLU A 331 12.78 -21.10 17.35
C GLU A 331 13.36 -20.75 18.71
N THR A 332 13.78 -21.78 19.46
CA THR A 332 14.34 -21.62 20.80
C THR A 332 15.79 -21.23 20.78
N THR A 333 16.52 -21.63 19.71
CA THR A 333 17.93 -21.30 19.50
C THR A 333 18.13 -19.85 19.05
N GLY A 334 19.31 -19.30 19.34
CA GLY A 334 19.65 -17.90 18.99
C GLY A 334 18.95 -16.84 19.85
N SER A 335 19.29 -15.57 19.64
CA SER A 335 18.76 -14.42 20.37
C SER A 335 17.58 -13.75 19.66
N GLU A 336 17.51 -13.87 18.34
CA GLU A 336 16.50 -13.23 17.51
C GLU A 336 15.18 -14.00 17.54
N LEU A 337 14.06 -13.28 17.39
CA LEU A 337 12.75 -13.90 17.25
C LEU A 337 12.58 -14.41 15.82
N VAL A 338 12.63 -15.73 15.66
CA VAL A 338 12.40 -16.41 14.39
C VAL A 338 11.14 -17.27 14.51
N ILE A 339 10.16 -17.01 13.68
CA ILE A 339 8.85 -17.68 13.66
C ILE A 339 8.76 -18.51 12.39
N PRO A 340 8.73 -19.86 12.48
CA PRO A 340 8.47 -20.71 11.34
C PRO A 340 7.05 -20.51 10.81
N LEU A 341 6.90 -20.18 9.54
CA LEU A 341 5.61 -20.00 8.87
C LEU A 341 5.09 -21.32 8.30
N PHE A 342 5.98 -22.11 7.74
CA PHE A 342 5.75 -23.50 7.33
C PHE A 342 7.09 -24.21 7.11
N GLY A 343 7.11 -25.52 7.28
CA GLY A 343 8.30 -26.33 7.07
C GLY A 343 8.43 -26.90 5.65
N ASP A 344 7.34 -26.96 4.91
CA ASP A 344 7.27 -27.46 3.54
C ASP A 344 6.10 -26.83 2.80
N ALA A 345 6.39 -25.99 1.82
CA ALA A 345 5.41 -25.26 1.02
C ALA A 345 4.41 -26.20 0.28
N HIS A 346 4.85 -27.38 -0.15
CA HIS A 346 3.96 -28.33 -0.81
C HIS A 346 3.02 -29.02 0.20
N SER A 347 3.49 -29.26 1.40
CA SER A 347 2.70 -30.02 2.38
C SER A 347 1.53 -29.21 2.92
N VAL A 348 1.60 -27.88 2.95
CA VAL A 348 0.44 -27.05 3.34
C VAL A 348 -0.71 -27.13 2.33
N TYR A 349 -0.41 -27.53 1.08
CA TYR A 349 -1.39 -27.85 0.04
C TYR A 349 -1.72 -29.34 -0.06
N GLY A 350 -1.29 -30.15 0.90
CA GLY A 350 -1.59 -31.57 0.98
C GLY A 350 -0.70 -32.48 0.13
N TYR A 351 0.34 -31.95 -0.53
CA TYR A 351 1.31 -32.77 -1.26
C TYR A 351 2.37 -33.31 -0.30
N THR A 352 2.67 -34.60 -0.39
CA THR A 352 3.60 -35.26 0.51
C THR A 352 4.65 -36.10 -0.23
N GLY A 353 5.79 -36.33 0.40
CA GLY A 353 6.86 -37.19 -0.14
C GLY A 353 7.49 -36.62 -1.40
N THR A 354 7.46 -37.37 -2.49
CA THR A 354 8.04 -36.97 -3.77
C THR A 354 7.07 -36.21 -4.69
N GLN A 355 5.84 -36.01 -4.28
CA GLN A 355 4.84 -35.24 -5.02
C GLN A 355 5.10 -33.75 -4.81
N ARG A 356 5.76 -33.12 -5.76
CA ARG A 356 6.14 -31.70 -5.72
C ARG A 356 5.83 -31.03 -7.06
N PRO A 357 4.54 -30.86 -7.40
CA PRO A 357 4.17 -30.12 -8.58
C PRO A 357 4.47 -28.63 -8.39
N MET A 358 4.78 -27.95 -9.46
CA MET A 358 4.73 -26.48 -9.45
C MET A 358 3.28 -26.05 -9.22
N LEU A 359 3.08 -25.08 -8.33
CA LEU A 359 1.78 -24.59 -7.94
C LEU A 359 1.67 -23.11 -8.32
N ASN A 360 0.66 -22.80 -9.12
CA ASN A 360 0.26 -21.44 -9.48
C ASN A 360 1.36 -20.61 -10.18
N THR A 361 2.23 -21.25 -10.97
CA THR A 361 3.33 -20.57 -11.69
C THR A 361 3.13 -20.50 -13.20
N GLY A 362 1.98 -20.89 -13.73
CA GLY A 362 1.61 -20.79 -15.14
C GLY A 362 1.27 -22.11 -15.82
N ASN A 363 1.42 -22.18 -17.14
CA ASN A 363 0.84 -23.22 -17.99
C ASN A 363 1.22 -24.68 -17.70
N ALA A 364 2.35 -24.90 -17.05
CA ALA A 364 2.82 -26.25 -16.67
C ALA A 364 2.55 -26.57 -15.18
N SER A 365 1.96 -25.65 -14.45
CA SER A 365 1.72 -25.76 -13.02
C SER A 365 0.29 -26.21 -12.70
N THR A 366 0.08 -26.70 -11.49
CA THR A 366 -1.25 -26.92 -10.94
C THR A 366 -1.81 -25.59 -10.43
N SER A 367 -2.95 -25.15 -10.94
CA SER A 367 -3.65 -23.97 -10.43
C SER A 367 -4.20 -24.24 -9.05
N LEU A 368 -4.01 -23.30 -8.15
CA LEU A 368 -4.58 -23.34 -6.80
C LEU A 368 -6.00 -22.77 -6.83
N THR A 369 -6.94 -23.50 -6.22
CA THR A 369 -8.32 -23.01 -6.03
C THR A 369 -8.45 -22.19 -4.76
N ASP A 370 -7.65 -22.53 -3.75
CA ASP A 370 -7.62 -21.86 -2.46
C ASP A 370 -6.18 -21.55 -2.10
N ILE A 371 -5.92 -20.33 -1.70
CA ILE A 371 -4.60 -19.89 -1.26
C ILE A 371 -4.42 -20.23 0.22
N TYR A 372 -3.28 -20.86 0.56
CA TYR A 372 -2.92 -21.07 1.95
C TYR A 372 -2.65 -19.74 2.62
N THR A 373 -3.45 -19.42 3.62
CA THR A 373 -3.35 -18.21 4.44
C THR A 373 -2.97 -18.60 5.88
N LEU A 374 -1.92 -17.99 6.39
CA LEU A 374 -1.47 -18.14 7.76
C LEU A 374 -1.62 -16.83 8.53
N GLU A 375 -2.35 -16.88 9.64
CA GLU A 375 -2.45 -15.77 10.57
C GLU A 375 -1.45 -15.96 11.72
N VAL A 376 -0.56 -14.99 11.93
CA VAL A 376 0.47 -14.99 12.99
C VAL A 376 0.16 -13.87 13.97
N ILE A 377 -0.02 -14.21 15.25
CA ILE A 377 -0.36 -13.27 16.31
C ILE A 377 0.74 -13.33 17.38
N ILE A 378 1.43 -12.21 17.57
CA ILE A 378 2.52 -12.10 18.54
C ILE A 378 2.06 -11.16 19.66
N LYS A 379 1.96 -11.68 20.87
CA LYS A 379 1.67 -10.87 22.06
C LYS A 379 2.95 -10.58 22.82
N LEU A 380 3.09 -9.33 23.26
CA LEU A 380 4.28 -8.79 23.86
C LEU A 380 3.99 -8.32 25.31
N LYS A 381 4.93 -8.56 26.22
CA LYS A 381 4.85 -8.10 27.61
C LYS A 381 4.92 -6.57 27.71
N ASN A 382 5.79 -5.95 26.89
CA ASN A 382 5.94 -4.52 26.78
C ASN A 382 5.62 -4.08 25.35
N ALA A 383 5.01 -2.92 25.21
CA ALA A 383 4.70 -2.35 23.90
C ALA A 383 5.97 -2.02 23.11
N VAL A 384 5.88 -2.15 21.80
CA VAL A 384 6.95 -1.84 20.84
C VAL A 384 6.38 -1.03 19.69
N SER A 385 7.25 -0.26 19.04
CA SER A 385 6.91 0.32 17.74
C SER A 385 6.72 -0.79 16.71
N ILE A 386 5.80 -0.61 15.78
CA ILE A 386 5.56 -1.59 14.72
C ILE A 386 6.84 -1.79 13.90
N PRO A 387 7.31 -3.04 13.73
CA PRO A 387 8.48 -3.34 12.95
C PRO A 387 8.32 -2.94 11.48
N SER A 388 9.30 -2.25 10.92
CA SER A 388 9.29 -1.82 9.52
C SER A 388 9.77 -2.93 8.57
N VAL A 389 9.22 -2.99 7.36
CA VAL A 389 9.64 -3.90 6.29
C VAL A 389 11.10 -3.68 5.91
N THR A 390 11.54 -2.42 5.88
CA THR A 390 12.90 -2.07 5.46
C THR A 390 14.00 -2.50 6.42
N ASN A 391 13.71 -2.54 7.73
CA ASN A 391 14.77 -2.68 8.74
C ASN A 391 14.54 -3.78 9.76
N CYS A 392 13.33 -4.30 9.88
CA CYS A 392 12.98 -5.18 10.98
C CYS A 392 12.31 -6.50 10.56
N LEU A 393 11.48 -6.48 9.52
CA LEU A 393 10.73 -7.65 9.08
C LEU A 393 11.47 -8.38 7.97
N ASP A 394 12.04 -9.50 8.32
CA ASP A 394 12.81 -10.36 7.42
C ASP A 394 12.02 -11.64 7.17
N PHE A 395 11.22 -11.64 6.11
CA PHE A 395 10.60 -12.85 5.58
C PHE A 395 11.64 -13.55 4.71
N PHE A 396 11.86 -14.82 4.96
CA PHE A 396 12.88 -15.60 4.28
C PHE A 396 12.40 -17.00 3.97
N ILE A 397 13.01 -17.64 2.98
CA ILE A 397 12.82 -19.06 2.72
C ILE A 397 14.06 -19.85 3.14
N ALA A 398 13.84 -21.13 3.40
CA ALA A 398 14.92 -22.02 3.82
C ALA A 398 14.78 -23.42 3.23
N TYR A 399 15.92 -24.08 3.04
CA TYR A 399 15.98 -25.50 2.69
C TYR A 399 17.12 -26.20 3.46
N GLN A 400 17.05 -27.51 3.50
CA GLN A 400 18.07 -28.32 4.16
C GLN A 400 18.28 -29.64 3.41
N GLY A 401 19.47 -29.82 2.88
CA GLY A 401 19.90 -31.11 2.32
C GLY A 401 20.12 -32.17 3.39
N THR A 402 20.12 -33.45 2.99
CA THR A 402 20.34 -34.57 3.92
C THR A 402 21.74 -34.48 4.53
N GLY A 403 21.81 -34.29 5.85
CA GLY A 403 23.08 -34.16 6.59
C GLY A 403 23.74 -32.79 6.47
N GLU A 404 23.08 -31.82 5.84
CA GLU A 404 23.56 -30.46 5.69
C GLU A 404 22.94 -29.53 6.75
N LYS A 405 23.53 -28.34 6.91
CA LYS A 405 22.93 -27.26 7.70
C LYS A 405 21.81 -26.60 6.88
N ARG A 406 20.86 -26.01 7.57
CA ARG A 406 19.83 -25.17 6.97
C ARG A 406 20.50 -24.02 6.18
N THR A 407 20.08 -23.84 4.94
CA THR A 407 20.41 -22.69 4.11
C THR A 407 19.22 -21.75 4.08
N GLU A 408 19.46 -20.48 4.35
CA GLU A 408 18.44 -19.44 4.38
C GLU A 408 18.66 -18.47 3.23
N ILE A 409 17.58 -17.99 2.62
CA ILE A 409 17.58 -17.02 1.52
C ILE A 409 16.76 -15.82 1.99
N HIS A 410 17.43 -14.69 2.15
CA HIS A 410 16.92 -13.46 2.69
C HIS A 410 16.94 -12.34 1.64
N LEU A 411 16.19 -11.28 1.89
CA LEU A 411 16.43 -10.00 1.22
C LEU A 411 17.84 -9.51 1.54
N ASN A 412 18.50 -8.87 0.57
CA ASN A 412 19.90 -8.47 0.70
C ASN A 412 20.22 -7.63 1.94
N GLN A 413 19.29 -6.75 2.37
CA GLN A 413 19.47 -5.93 3.56
C GLN A 413 19.54 -6.73 4.86
N PHE A 414 19.03 -7.95 4.88
CA PHE A 414 18.99 -8.83 6.04
C PHE A 414 20.03 -9.95 6.00
N ASN A 415 20.73 -10.10 4.87
CA ASN A 415 21.82 -11.05 4.77
C ASN A 415 22.95 -10.65 5.73
N SER A 416 23.35 -11.58 6.60
CA SER A 416 24.61 -11.42 7.32
C SER A 416 25.79 -11.48 6.34
N ALA A 417 26.88 -10.81 6.66
CA ALA A 417 28.10 -10.84 5.84
C ALA A 417 28.65 -12.26 5.55
N THR A 418 28.19 -13.26 6.32
CA THR A 418 28.48 -14.68 6.14
C THR A 418 27.50 -15.42 5.24
N ALA A 419 26.28 -14.90 5.06
CA ALA A 419 25.28 -15.48 4.18
C ALA A 419 25.47 -15.09 2.72
N ASN A 420 26.10 -13.96 2.44
CA ASN A 420 26.56 -13.56 1.10
C ASN A 420 27.80 -14.37 0.70
N GLY A 421 27.68 -15.71 0.69
CA GLY A 421 28.70 -16.56 0.12
C GLY A 421 29.08 -16.03 -1.26
N GLN A 422 30.37 -16.10 -1.58
CA GLN A 422 30.85 -15.72 -2.90
C GLN A 422 30.00 -16.47 -3.94
N LEU A 423 29.47 -15.74 -4.90
CA LEU A 423 28.79 -16.32 -6.05
C LEU A 423 29.69 -17.42 -6.64
N ALA A 424 29.22 -18.64 -6.57
CA ALA A 424 29.91 -19.79 -7.11
C ALA A 424 29.69 -19.93 -8.63
N ASP A 425 28.83 -19.07 -9.22
CA ASP A 425 28.41 -19.18 -10.60
C ASP A 425 28.63 -17.88 -11.39
N ASN A 426 29.35 -18.03 -12.51
CA ASN A 426 29.60 -16.91 -13.45
C ASN A 426 28.37 -16.59 -14.34
N ASN A 427 27.30 -17.40 -14.28
CA ASN A 427 26.13 -17.27 -15.14
C ASN A 427 25.03 -16.37 -14.56
N VAL A 428 25.30 -15.70 -13.45
CA VAL A 428 24.35 -14.73 -12.88
C VAL A 428 24.14 -13.58 -13.84
N LEU A 429 22.89 -13.23 -14.09
CA LEU A 429 22.54 -12.08 -14.94
C LEU A 429 23.21 -10.81 -14.43
N GLU A 430 23.70 -9.97 -15.36
CA GLU A 430 24.37 -8.71 -15.00
C GLU A 430 23.47 -7.81 -14.15
N VAL A 431 22.15 -7.75 -14.47
CA VAL A 431 21.19 -6.96 -13.69
C VAL A 431 21.06 -7.45 -12.25
N ILE A 432 21.17 -8.76 -12.03
CA ILE A 432 21.12 -9.33 -10.67
C ILE A 432 22.40 -9.00 -9.90
N LYS A 433 23.54 -8.93 -10.56
CA LYS A 433 24.79 -8.46 -9.94
C LYS A 433 24.71 -7.00 -9.48
N VAL A 434 24.00 -6.16 -10.22
CA VAL A 434 23.79 -4.75 -9.86
C VAL A 434 22.98 -4.61 -8.57
N VAL A 435 21.97 -5.44 -8.36
CA VAL A 435 21.19 -5.49 -7.10
C VAL A 435 21.85 -6.43 -6.06
N ASN A 436 23.18 -6.48 -6.02
CA ASN A 436 23.96 -7.24 -5.06
C ASN A 436 23.66 -8.75 -5.04
N ASN A 437 23.39 -9.31 -6.21
CA ASN A 437 23.13 -10.75 -6.37
C ASN A 437 21.96 -11.23 -5.50
N THR A 438 20.81 -10.63 -5.66
CA THR A 438 19.62 -10.98 -4.89
C THR A 438 18.98 -12.28 -5.39
N TRP A 439 18.47 -13.06 -4.46
CA TRP A 439 17.56 -14.20 -4.66
C TRP A 439 16.21 -13.96 -4.00
N ALA A 440 15.95 -12.75 -3.58
CA ALA A 440 14.69 -12.35 -2.97
C ALA A 440 14.36 -10.92 -3.35
N LEU A 441 13.11 -10.67 -3.67
CA LEU A 441 12.53 -9.36 -3.93
C LEU A 441 11.43 -9.09 -2.92
N CYS A 442 11.30 -7.84 -2.51
CA CYS A 442 10.15 -7.36 -1.76
C CYS A 442 9.63 -6.11 -2.45
N VAL A 443 8.38 -6.14 -2.85
CA VAL A 443 7.71 -5.00 -3.49
C VAL A 443 6.47 -4.62 -2.68
N PRO A 444 6.13 -3.34 -2.60
CA PRO A 444 4.88 -2.90 -2.01
C PRO A 444 3.70 -3.36 -2.88
N ASP A 445 2.57 -3.64 -2.21
CA ASP A 445 1.35 -4.12 -2.82
C ASP A 445 1.45 -5.56 -3.41
N LYS A 446 0.38 -6.02 -4.05
CA LYS A 446 0.34 -7.33 -4.71
C LYS A 446 1.14 -7.30 -6.00
N PHE A 447 2.05 -8.22 -6.12
CA PHE A 447 2.97 -8.32 -7.25
C PHE A 447 2.52 -9.41 -8.22
N ALA A 448 2.19 -9.04 -9.45
CA ALA A 448 1.98 -10.01 -10.52
C ALA A 448 3.34 -10.65 -10.86
N TYR A 449 3.64 -11.79 -10.26
CA TYR A 449 4.94 -12.44 -10.40
C TYR A 449 5.10 -13.10 -11.78
N PRO A 450 6.33 -13.23 -12.31
CA PRO A 450 6.57 -13.84 -13.60
C PRO A 450 6.08 -15.30 -13.66
N THR A 451 5.64 -15.72 -14.85
CA THR A 451 5.33 -17.12 -15.13
C THR A 451 6.61 -17.95 -15.14
N GLU A 452 6.49 -19.24 -14.87
CA GLU A 452 7.59 -20.21 -14.87
C GLU A 452 8.53 -20.03 -16.05
N ARG A 453 9.84 -19.89 -15.78
CA ARG A 453 10.93 -19.65 -16.72
C ARG A 453 10.85 -18.33 -17.49
N THR A 454 10.04 -17.39 -17.06
CA THR A 454 10.03 -16.05 -17.62
C THR A 454 10.93 -15.16 -16.76
N VAL A 455 12.10 -14.85 -17.28
CA VAL A 455 13.07 -14.01 -16.55
C VAL A 455 12.44 -12.68 -16.18
N ILE A 456 12.70 -12.19 -14.95
CA ILE A 456 12.16 -10.93 -14.42
C ILE A 456 12.33 -9.73 -15.39
N THR A 457 13.43 -9.67 -16.13
CA THR A 457 13.70 -8.60 -17.11
C THR A 457 12.85 -8.71 -18.39
N GLU A 458 12.30 -9.90 -18.66
CA GLU A 458 11.35 -10.10 -19.77
C GLU A 458 9.93 -9.83 -19.32
N ALA A 459 9.59 -10.20 -18.08
CA ALA A 459 8.30 -9.92 -17.49
C ALA A 459 8.13 -8.42 -17.21
N TYR A 460 9.21 -7.75 -16.79
CA TYR A 460 9.22 -6.34 -16.41
C TYR A 460 10.41 -5.62 -17.06
N ALA A 461 10.16 -5.00 -18.21
CA ALA A 461 11.22 -4.29 -18.96
C ALA A 461 11.88 -3.15 -18.17
N LYS A 462 11.18 -2.57 -17.19
CA LYS A 462 11.69 -1.48 -16.34
C LYS A 462 12.50 -1.95 -15.14
N PHE A 463 12.49 -3.24 -14.85
CA PHE A 463 13.25 -3.82 -13.74
C PHE A 463 14.76 -3.55 -13.88
N ALA A 464 15.32 -3.70 -15.08
CA ALA A 464 16.74 -3.48 -15.32
C ALA A 464 17.17 -2.02 -15.05
N ASP A 465 16.37 -1.05 -15.48
CA ASP A 465 16.63 0.36 -15.24
C ASP A 465 16.58 0.67 -13.74
N TRP A 466 15.55 0.15 -13.03
CA TRP A 466 15.45 0.27 -11.58
C TRP A 466 16.62 -0.41 -10.85
N ALA A 467 17.03 -1.58 -11.28
CA ALA A 467 18.16 -2.29 -10.68
C ALA A 467 19.48 -1.49 -10.77
N HIS A 468 19.66 -0.78 -11.88
CA HIS A 468 20.82 0.11 -12.07
C HIS A 468 20.73 1.42 -11.27
N ASP A 469 19.53 1.99 -11.15
CA ASP A 469 19.26 3.19 -10.36
C ASP A 469 17.89 3.06 -9.68
N GLN A 470 17.90 2.60 -8.42
CA GLN A 470 16.69 2.38 -7.62
C GLN A 470 15.89 3.65 -7.34
N SER A 471 16.36 4.81 -7.78
CA SER A 471 15.62 6.07 -7.76
C SER A 471 14.77 6.30 -9.01
N THR A 472 14.85 5.43 -10.01
CA THR A 472 14.09 5.50 -11.27
C THR A 472 13.18 4.29 -11.41
N ASN A 473 12.04 4.44 -12.08
CA ASN A 473 11.05 3.36 -12.30
C ASN A 473 10.71 2.60 -11.01
N THR A 474 10.50 3.32 -9.91
CA THR A 474 10.24 2.75 -8.57
C THR A 474 8.94 1.94 -8.52
N ASP A 475 8.07 2.13 -9.50
CA ASP A 475 6.80 1.44 -9.74
C ASP A 475 6.89 0.37 -10.83
N TRP A 476 8.12 -0.08 -11.18
CA TRP A 476 8.36 -1.06 -12.24
C TRP A 476 7.48 -2.31 -12.12
N TYR A 477 7.18 -2.74 -10.90
CA TYR A 477 6.38 -3.93 -10.58
C TYR A 477 4.89 -3.78 -10.93
N ASN A 478 4.42 -2.57 -11.21
CA ASN A 478 3.07 -2.27 -11.69
C ASN A 478 2.98 -2.23 -13.23
N MET A 479 4.10 -2.45 -13.92
CA MET A 479 4.19 -2.30 -15.38
C MET A 479 4.70 -3.58 -16.05
N PRO A 480 3.94 -4.69 -16.01
CA PRO A 480 4.36 -5.90 -16.72
C PRO A 480 4.46 -5.64 -18.22
N SER A 481 5.43 -6.27 -18.87
CA SER A 481 5.65 -6.13 -20.30
C SER A 481 4.46 -6.72 -21.12
N SER A 482 3.80 -7.72 -20.56
CA SER A 482 2.63 -8.37 -21.16
C SER A 482 1.95 -9.25 -20.10
N SER A 483 0.62 -9.36 -20.15
CA SER A 483 -0.17 -10.13 -19.18
C SER A 483 0.05 -11.65 -19.27
N ASP A 484 0.54 -12.16 -20.40
CA ASP A 484 0.87 -13.58 -20.57
C ASP A 484 2.20 -13.98 -19.92
N LYS A 485 3.01 -13.00 -19.50
CA LYS A 485 4.30 -13.22 -18.85
C LYS A 485 4.22 -13.17 -17.32
N VAL A 486 3.08 -12.83 -16.77
CA VAL A 486 2.89 -12.70 -15.33
C VAL A 486 1.63 -13.43 -14.87
N ILE A 487 1.58 -13.76 -13.60
CA ILE A 487 0.39 -14.28 -12.91
C ILE A 487 -0.22 -13.13 -12.11
N GLU A 488 -1.42 -12.74 -12.47
CA GLU A 488 -2.26 -11.80 -11.71
C GLU A 488 -3.23 -12.58 -10.81
N TYR A 489 -3.61 -12.06 -9.65
CA TYR A 489 -4.54 -12.65 -8.69
C TYR A 489 -5.60 -11.67 -8.21
#